data_047546cf6216d15ede41c4ba4178e87c
#
_entry.id   047546cf6216d15ede41c4ba4178e87c
#
_cell.length_a   1.000
_cell.length_b   1.000
_cell.length_c   1.000
_cell.angle_alpha   90.00
_cell.angle_beta   90.00
_cell.angle_gamma   90.00
#
_symmetry.space_group_name_H-M   'P 1'
#
loop_
_entity.id
_entity.type
_entity.pdbx_description
1 polymer ?
#
loop_
_entity_poly.entity_id
_entity_poly.type
_entity_poly.pdbx_seq_one_letter_code
_entity_poly.pdbx_strand_id
1 'polypeptide(L)'
;MTDSATTSTESAVTAASTAETALAAPANLTFGVPDPAAERELEARLGLHFADPMLLRLALTHRSVLPDWVALPDLDARQQSNERLEFLGDAILGAFIAQELFARDPAASEGALTRHRAAIVRAENLVRWAREVRLGECLYLGTGERVSESARDKMLAGGFEALVGAVALDQGREAAEQFVAGFLQRDLDEILAAEEGTNPKGRLQEVAQELTGVAPAYVTVATEGPDHARHFTVAVTLRGEELGVGEGRSKREAQQAAAQEALAVLAARRPEGSGVRGQGPGESDAS
;
A
#
# COMPACT_ATOMS: atom_id res chain seq x y z
N MET A 1 -47.19 -64.37 4.45
CA MET A 1 -47.53 -64.36 3.02
C MET A 1 -47.09 -62.99 2.49
N THR A 2 -46.09 -63.11 1.62
CA THR A 2 -45.69 -62.24 0.52
C THR A 2 -45.23 -60.83 0.90
N ASP A 3 -43.99 -60.55 1.05
CA ASP A 3 -42.91 -60.48 0.01
C ASP A 3 -43.16 -59.38 -1.04
N SER A 4 -42.36 -58.34 -1.00
CA SER A 4 -41.91 -57.69 -2.19
C SER A 4 -40.79 -56.69 -1.89
N ALA A 5 -39.65 -57.05 -2.38
CA ALA A 5 -38.43 -56.26 -2.48
C ALA A 5 -38.63 -55.03 -3.40
N THR A 6 -38.05 -53.91 -3.06
CA THR A 6 -37.81 -52.85 -4.05
C THR A 6 -36.39 -52.30 -3.88
N THR A 7 -35.67 -52.45 -4.92
CA THR A 7 -34.34 -52.15 -5.30
C THR A 7 -33.87 -50.73 -4.95
N SER A 8 -32.70 -50.66 -4.36
CA SER A 8 -31.87 -49.48 -4.22
C SER A 8 -31.26 -49.11 -5.55
N THR A 9 -31.35 -47.87 -5.93
CA THR A 9 -30.49 -47.25 -6.93
C THR A 9 -29.59 -46.23 -6.24
N GLU A 10 -28.34 -46.63 -6.05
CA GLU A 10 -27.25 -45.71 -5.70
C GLU A 10 -27.03 -44.72 -6.84
N SER A 11 -27.17 -43.47 -6.55
CA SER A 11 -26.71 -42.35 -7.39
C SER A 11 -25.45 -41.77 -6.76
N ALA A 12 -24.32 -42.08 -7.36
CA ALA A 12 -23.05 -41.49 -7.02
C ALA A 12 -23.06 -40.02 -7.35
N VAL A 13 -23.13 -39.15 -6.33
CA VAL A 13 -22.87 -37.73 -6.45
C VAL A 13 -21.39 -37.50 -6.24
N THR A 14 -20.73 -37.17 -7.31
CA THR A 14 -19.33 -36.76 -7.40
C THR A 14 -19.07 -35.59 -6.48
N ALA A 15 -18.24 -35.78 -5.48
CA ALA A 15 -17.75 -34.74 -4.61
C ALA A 15 -16.76 -33.85 -5.41
N ALA A 16 -17.22 -32.68 -5.82
CA ALA A 16 -16.37 -31.61 -6.27
C ALA A 16 -15.65 -31.05 -5.03
N SER A 17 -14.36 -31.33 -4.93
CA SER A 17 -13.44 -30.74 -3.97
C SER A 17 -13.33 -29.23 -4.27
N THR A 18 -14.10 -28.42 -3.58
CA THR A 18 -13.83 -27.00 -3.44
C THR A 18 -12.60 -26.86 -2.55
N ALA A 19 -11.48 -26.52 -3.16
CA ALA A 19 -10.33 -26.02 -2.44
C ALA A 19 -10.75 -24.69 -1.76
N GLU A 20 -11.16 -24.82 -0.51
CA GLU A 20 -11.40 -23.72 0.39
C GLU A 20 -10.05 -23.04 0.63
N THR A 21 -9.83 -21.93 -0.04
CA THR A 21 -8.71 -21.02 0.24
C THR A 21 -8.82 -20.67 1.70
N ALA A 22 -7.95 -21.24 2.51
CA ALA A 22 -7.85 -20.93 3.93
C ALA A 22 -7.57 -19.42 4.07
N LEU A 23 -8.63 -18.66 4.30
CA LEU A 23 -8.52 -17.28 4.74
C LEU A 23 -7.71 -17.32 6.02
N ALA A 24 -6.53 -16.68 6.01
CA ALA A 24 -5.68 -16.59 7.18
C ALA A 24 -6.52 -16.18 8.39
N ALA A 25 -6.39 -16.92 9.48
CA ALA A 25 -7.11 -16.65 10.72
C ALA A 25 -6.99 -15.16 11.07
N PRO A 26 -8.06 -14.52 11.56
CA PRO A 26 -8.01 -13.11 11.91
C PRO A 26 -6.87 -12.90 12.91
N ALA A 27 -6.01 -11.90 12.64
CA ALA A 27 -4.93 -11.54 13.53
C ALA A 27 -5.51 -11.39 14.95
N ASN A 28 -5.11 -12.26 15.86
CA ASN A 28 -5.56 -12.24 17.23
C ASN A 28 -5.04 -10.94 17.87
N LEU A 29 -5.93 -10.01 18.16
CA LEU A 29 -5.59 -8.81 18.90
C LEU A 29 -5.45 -9.19 20.37
N THR A 30 -4.39 -8.72 21.01
CA THR A 30 -4.16 -8.96 22.45
C THR A 30 -4.91 -7.90 23.25
N PHE A 31 -5.80 -8.35 24.12
CA PHE A 31 -6.50 -7.47 25.05
C PHE A 31 -5.86 -7.60 26.43
N GLY A 32 -5.42 -6.48 27.03
CA GLY A 32 -5.04 -6.46 28.42
C GLY A 32 -3.60 -6.03 28.75
N VAL A 33 -3.02 -6.67 29.74
CA VAL A 33 -1.76 -6.30 30.40
C VAL A 33 -0.53 -6.51 29.50
N PRO A 34 0.52 -5.66 29.58
CA PRO A 34 1.76 -5.87 28.86
C PRO A 34 2.33 -7.27 29.05
N ASP A 35 2.68 -7.92 27.94
CA ASP A 35 3.30 -9.25 27.94
C ASP A 35 4.75 -9.18 27.44
N PRO A 36 5.75 -9.13 28.35
CA PRO A 36 7.15 -9.09 27.94
C PRO A 36 7.63 -10.34 27.19
N ALA A 37 6.89 -11.45 27.26
CA ALA A 37 7.24 -12.63 26.47
C ALA A 37 6.84 -12.45 25.02
N ALA A 38 5.63 -11.93 24.75
CA ALA A 38 5.17 -11.58 23.41
C ALA A 38 6.02 -10.46 22.78
N GLU A 39 6.46 -9.46 23.57
CA GLU A 39 7.39 -8.42 23.11
C GLU A 39 8.71 -9.02 22.61
N ARG A 40 9.34 -9.90 23.39
CA ARG A 40 10.59 -10.59 23.00
C ARG A 40 10.41 -11.51 21.79
N GLU A 41 9.26 -12.17 21.68
CA GLU A 41 8.95 -12.99 20.51
C GLU A 41 8.82 -12.12 19.24
N LEU A 42 8.24 -10.94 19.37
CA LEU A 42 8.18 -9.97 18.28
C LEU A 42 9.59 -9.50 17.89
N GLU A 43 10.44 -9.10 18.85
CA GLU A 43 11.84 -8.75 18.58
C GLU A 43 12.57 -9.84 17.80
N ALA A 44 12.43 -11.09 18.21
CA ALA A 44 13.05 -12.22 17.55
C ALA A 44 12.55 -12.41 16.10
N ARG A 45 11.24 -12.23 15.87
CA ARG A 45 10.66 -12.28 14.51
C ARG A 45 11.15 -11.16 13.60
N LEU A 46 11.33 -9.98 14.17
CA LEU A 46 11.80 -8.80 13.44
C LEU A 46 13.32 -8.80 13.22
N GLY A 47 14.06 -9.65 13.93
CA GLY A 47 15.52 -9.58 13.99
C GLY A 47 16.04 -8.31 14.66
N LEU A 48 15.23 -7.69 15.53
CA LEU A 48 15.53 -6.47 16.25
C LEU A 48 15.78 -6.78 17.73
N HIS A 49 16.51 -5.90 18.40
CA HIS A 49 16.68 -5.93 19.85
C HIS A 49 16.66 -4.51 20.39
N PHE A 50 15.65 -4.19 21.20
CA PHE A 50 15.50 -2.86 21.79
C PHE A 50 16.40 -2.71 23.02
N ALA A 51 17.24 -1.69 23.01
CA ALA A 51 18.03 -1.28 24.17
C ALA A 51 17.12 -0.72 25.27
N ASP A 52 16.06 0.01 24.88
CA ASP A 52 14.98 0.43 25.75
C ASP A 52 13.68 -0.32 25.43
N PRO A 53 13.33 -1.40 26.18
CA PRO A 53 12.10 -2.16 25.98
C PRO A 53 10.82 -1.30 26.11
N MET A 54 10.91 -0.14 26.78
CA MET A 54 9.76 0.76 26.93
C MET A 54 9.36 1.41 25.60
N LEU A 55 10.32 1.64 24.69
CA LEU A 55 10.01 2.14 23.35
C LEU A 55 9.21 1.14 22.52
N LEU A 56 9.57 -0.15 22.57
CA LEU A 56 8.79 -1.20 21.92
C LEU A 56 7.38 -1.28 22.51
N ARG A 57 7.28 -1.32 23.86
CA ARG A 57 5.98 -1.35 24.54
C ARG A 57 5.13 -0.16 24.17
N LEU A 58 5.71 1.04 24.13
CA LEU A 58 4.99 2.25 23.72
C LEU A 58 4.48 2.16 22.28
N ALA A 59 5.27 1.63 21.34
CA ALA A 59 4.85 1.41 19.97
C ALA A 59 3.67 0.43 19.86
N LEU A 60 3.60 -0.54 20.74
CA LEU A 60 2.52 -1.54 20.81
C LEU A 60 1.27 -1.04 21.56
N THR A 61 1.32 0.11 22.23
CA THR A 61 0.24 0.61 23.09
C THR A 61 -0.72 1.51 22.33
N HIS A 62 -1.87 0.98 21.93
CA HIS A 62 -2.94 1.80 21.36
C HIS A 62 -3.69 2.58 22.44
N ARG A 63 -4.11 3.81 22.16
CA ARG A 63 -4.80 4.69 23.11
C ARG A 63 -6.03 4.06 23.78
N SER A 64 -6.69 3.11 23.15
CA SER A 64 -7.90 2.45 23.70
C SER A 64 -7.64 1.65 24.96
N VAL A 65 -6.41 1.21 25.20
CA VAL A 65 -6.06 0.42 26.40
C VAL A 65 -5.81 1.30 27.64
N LEU A 66 -5.55 2.60 27.45
CA LEU A 66 -5.15 3.49 28.55
C LEU A 66 -6.16 3.58 29.70
N PRO A 67 -7.49 3.55 29.47
CA PRO A 67 -8.47 3.50 30.55
C PRO A 67 -8.40 2.23 31.39
N ASP A 68 -7.94 1.11 30.79
CA ASP A 68 -7.84 -0.20 31.42
C ASP A 68 -6.49 -0.37 32.15
N TRP A 69 -5.52 0.47 31.86
CA TRP A 69 -4.20 0.42 32.50
C TRP A 69 -4.09 1.40 33.66
N VAL A 70 -3.52 0.92 34.75
CA VAL A 70 -2.97 1.82 35.76
C VAL A 70 -1.80 2.55 35.09
N ALA A 71 -1.83 3.88 35.12
CA ALA A 71 -0.83 4.74 34.49
C ALA A 71 0.59 4.18 34.70
N LEU A 72 1.32 4.05 33.60
CA LEU A 72 2.74 3.67 33.69
C LEU A 72 3.44 4.74 34.51
N PRO A 73 4.16 4.37 35.62
CA PRO A 73 4.86 5.33 36.44
C PRO A 73 5.82 6.12 35.52
N ASP A 74 5.89 7.43 35.72
CA ASP A 74 6.81 8.36 35.07
C ASP A 74 6.53 8.77 33.63
N LEU A 75 5.44 8.33 33.01
CA LEU A 75 5.02 8.84 31.72
C LEU A 75 3.83 9.81 31.85
N ASP A 76 3.96 11.00 31.26
CA ASP A 76 2.82 11.89 31.05
C ASP A 76 1.73 11.13 30.26
N ALA A 77 0.46 11.28 30.64
CA ALA A 77 -0.67 10.62 29.96
C ALA A 77 -0.66 10.80 28.43
N ARG A 78 -0.09 11.90 27.94
CA ARG A 78 0.09 12.18 26.50
C ARG A 78 1.20 11.36 25.84
N GLN A 79 2.04 10.69 26.63
CA GLN A 79 3.16 9.88 26.15
C GLN A 79 2.90 8.38 26.30
N GLN A 80 1.68 8.01 26.72
CA GLN A 80 1.34 6.64 27.05
C GLN A 80 0.78 5.84 25.88
N SER A 81 0.51 6.47 24.70
CA SER A 81 0.06 5.80 23.48
C SER A 81 1.08 5.91 22.36
N ASN A 82 0.92 5.05 21.37
CA ASN A 82 1.79 4.99 20.20
C ASN A 82 1.62 6.17 19.22
N GLU A 83 0.63 7.05 19.39
CA GLU A 83 0.30 8.12 18.43
C GLU A 83 1.50 9.04 18.10
N ARG A 84 2.36 9.34 19.06
CA ARG A 84 3.56 10.16 18.81
C ARG A 84 4.66 9.40 18.04
N LEU A 85 4.79 8.10 18.29
CA LEU A 85 5.70 7.25 17.55
C LEU A 85 5.18 6.99 16.13
N GLU A 86 3.88 6.83 15.96
CA GLU A 86 3.19 6.77 14.67
C GLU A 86 3.51 8.01 13.82
N PHE A 87 3.30 9.22 14.39
CA PHE A 87 3.65 10.48 13.71
C PHE A 87 5.13 10.53 13.29
N LEU A 88 6.04 10.10 14.15
CA LEU A 88 7.47 10.09 13.85
C LEU A 88 7.81 9.05 12.78
N GLY A 89 7.24 7.86 12.91
CA GLY A 89 7.46 6.74 11.99
C GLY A 89 6.94 7.03 10.58
N ASP A 90 5.75 7.63 10.43
CA ASP A 90 5.23 8.09 9.14
C ASP A 90 6.22 9.04 8.44
N ALA A 91 6.74 10.02 9.17
CA ALA A 91 7.71 10.96 8.61
C ALA A 91 9.02 10.28 8.17
N ILE A 92 9.55 9.34 8.96
CA ILE A 92 10.78 8.58 8.63
C ILE A 92 10.51 7.67 7.42
N LEU A 93 9.42 6.93 7.43
CA LEU A 93 8.99 6.06 6.35
C LEU A 93 8.84 6.84 5.04
N GLY A 94 8.12 7.96 5.09
CA GLY A 94 7.93 8.83 3.93
C GLY A 94 9.23 9.39 3.37
N ALA A 95 10.18 9.78 4.24
CA ALA A 95 11.49 10.28 3.82
C ALA A 95 12.36 9.17 3.20
N PHE A 96 12.40 7.98 3.80
CA PHE A 96 13.14 6.83 3.26
C PHE A 96 12.60 6.42 1.89
N ILE A 97 11.29 6.24 1.75
CA ILE A 97 10.67 5.89 0.47
C ILE A 97 10.94 6.95 -0.60
N ALA A 98 10.92 8.23 -0.24
CA ALA A 98 11.25 9.31 -1.18
C ALA A 98 12.71 9.20 -1.69
N GLN A 99 13.65 8.87 -0.82
CA GLN A 99 15.06 8.67 -1.19
C GLN A 99 15.23 7.46 -2.11
N GLU A 100 14.59 6.34 -1.79
CA GLU A 100 14.63 5.11 -2.61
C GLU A 100 14.06 5.34 -4.01
N LEU A 101 12.90 6.00 -4.12
CA LEU A 101 12.29 6.32 -5.40
C LEU A 101 13.15 7.30 -6.23
N PHE A 102 13.70 8.33 -5.59
CA PHE A 102 14.56 9.31 -6.23
C PHE A 102 15.84 8.68 -6.80
N ALA A 103 16.44 7.75 -6.05
CA ALA A 103 17.64 7.04 -6.50
C ALA A 103 17.34 6.03 -7.61
N ARG A 104 16.17 5.37 -7.55
CA ARG A 104 15.76 4.33 -8.47
C ARG A 104 15.45 4.85 -9.87
N ASP A 105 14.76 5.98 -9.98
CA ASP A 105 14.36 6.57 -11.27
C ASP A 105 14.77 8.05 -11.36
N PRO A 106 16.01 8.33 -11.80
CA PRO A 106 16.50 9.70 -11.96
C PRO A 106 15.74 10.51 -13.02
N ALA A 107 14.96 9.86 -13.88
CA ALA A 107 14.18 10.50 -14.93
C ALA A 107 12.73 10.77 -14.51
N ALA A 108 12.29 10.26 -13.37
CA ALA A 108 10.93 10.45 -12.90
C ALA A 108 10.62 11.91 -12.57
N SER A 109 9.44 12.38 -12.97
CA SER A 109 8.95 13.72 -12.59
C SER A 109 8.62 13.78 -11.10
N GLU A 110 8.62 14.99 -10.52
CA GLU A 110 8.19 15.23 -9.13
C GLU A 110 6.79 14.67 -8.88
N GLY A 111 5.86 14.85 -9.83
CA GLY A 111 4.50 14.32 -9.74
C GLY A 111 4.47 12.79 -9.67
N ALA A 112 5.29 12.09 -10.48
CA ALA A 112 5.42 10.64 -10.44
C ALA A 112 5.98 10.17 -9.09
N LEU A 113 7.06 10.76 -8.62
CA LEU A 113 7.68 10.42 -7.33
C LEU A 113 6.69 10.62 -6.17
N THR A 114 5.91 11.70 -6.19
CA THR A 114 4.91 11.99 -5.17
C THR A 114 3.79 10.96 -5.16
N ARG A 115 3.29 10.54 -6.35
CA ARG A 115 2.25 9.50 -6.43
C ARG A 115 2.79 8.14 -6.01
N HIS A 116 3.97 7.76 -6.47
CA HIS A 116 4.61 6.49 -6.10
C HIS A 116 4.81 6.39 -4.59
N ARG A 117 5.33 7.45 -3.98
CA ARG A 117 5.45 7.51 -2.51
C ARG A 117 4.10 7.34 -1.82
N ALA A 118 3.07 8.09 -2.26
CA ALA A 118 1.73 7.98 -1.69
C ALA A 118 1.11 6.58 -1.89
N ALA A 119 1.41 5.91 -3.00
CA ALA A 119 0.97 4.54 -3.24
C ALA A 119 1.61 3.55 -2.27
N ILE A 120 2.90 3.69 -1.99
CA ILE A 120 3.65 2.78 -1.11
C ILE A 120 3.19 2.92 0.35
N VAL A 121 3.01 4.17 0.86
CA VAL A 121 2.59 4.41 2.25
C VAL A 121 1.08 4.24 2.47
N ARG A 122 0.31 3.73 1.51
CA ARG A 122 -1.11 3.44 1.72
C ARG A 122 -1.31 2.46 2.87
N ALA A 123 -2.34 2.68 3.65
CA ALA A 123 -2.68 1.82 4.78
C ALA A 123 -2.74 0.33 4.43
N GLU A 124 -3.19 -0.03 3.22
CA GLU A 124 -3.25 -1.41 2.70
C GLU A 124 -1.88 -2.11 2.76
N ASN A 125 -0.81 -1.43 2.35
CA ASN A 125 0.54 -1.98 2.37
C ASN A 125 1.08 -2.08 3.79
N LEU A 126 0.88 -1.03 4.60
CA LEU A 126 1.31 -1.04 6.01
C LEU A 126 0.61 -2.13 6.80
N VAL A 127 -0.69 -2.35 6.56
CA VAL A 127 -1.46 -3.47 7.14
C VAL A 127 -0.91 -4.81 6.69
N ARG A 128 -0.55 -4.96 5.40
CA ARG A 128 0.06 -6.19 4.87
C ARG A 128 1.38 -6.49 5.60
N TRP A 129 2.25 -5.51 5.74
CA TRP A 129 3.53 -5.63 6.45
C TRP A 129 3.34 -5.90 7.94
N ALA A 130 2.40 -5.20 8.59
CA ALA A 130 2.05 -5.46 9.99
C ALA A 130 1.52 -6.88 10.22
N ARG A 131 0.70 -7.40 9.29
CA ARG A 131 0.18 -8.77 9.36
C ARG A 131 1.28 -9.81 9.16
N GLU A 132 2.20 -9.56 8.26
CA GLU A 132 3.34 -10.45 8.00
C GLU A 132 4.20 -10.67 9.26
N VAL A 133 4.48 -9.59 9.99
CA VAL A 133 5.21 -9.70 11.25
C VAL A 133 4.32 -10.06 12.45
N ARG A 134 3.04 -10.36 12.20
CA ARG A 134 2.04 -10.70 13.22
C ARG A 134 1.93 -9.65 14.32
N LEU A 135 2.06 -8.37 13.95
CA LEU A 135 2.06 -7.25 14.89
C LEU A 135 0.77 -7.21 15.73
N GLY A 136 -0.37 -7.55 15.13
CA GLY A 136 -1.66 -7.54 15.81
C GLY A 136 -1.76 -8.45 17.03
N GLU A 137 -0.90 -9.48 17.12
CA GLU A 137 -0.83 -10.36 18.29
C GLU A 137 -0.12 -9.72 19.49
N CYS A 138 0.59 -8.61 19.25
CA CYS A 138 1.37 -7.93 20.26
C CYS A 138 0.80 -6.52 20.58
N LEU A 139 -0.18 -6.01 19.79
CA LEU A 139 -0.79 -4.71 20.07
C LEU A 139 -1.65 -4.77 21.34
N TYR A 140 -1.45 -3.81 22.24
CA TYR A 140 -2.25 -3.65 23.45
C TYR A 140 -3.47 -2.79 23.16
N LEU A 141 -4.66 -3.38 23.30
CA LEU A 141 -5.95 -2.79 22.98
C LEU A 141 -6.91 -2.87 24.17
N GLY A 142 -7.80 -1.88 24.28
CA GLY A 142 -8.82 -1.85 25.32
C GLY A 142 -9.87 -2.97 25.16
N THR A 143 -10.32 -3.51 26.28
CA THR A 143 -11.24 -4.68 26.37
C THR A 143 -12.66 -4.39 25.89
N GLY A 144 -13.07 -3.12 25.78
CA GLY A 144 -14.43 -2.70 25.42
C GLY A 144 -14.72 -2.54 23.93
N GLU A 145 -13.71 -2.67 23.08
CA GLU A 145 -13.81 -2.27 21.68
C GLU A 145 -14.20 -3.46 20.78
N ARG A 146 -15.47 -3.49 20.36
CA ARG A 146 -15.86 -4.28 19.17
C ARG A 146 -15.28 -3.59 17.95
N VAL A 147 -14.05 -3.95 17.61
CA VAL A 147 -13.29 -3.33 16.53
C VAL A 147 -13.81 -3.82 15.18
N SER A 148 -14.34 -2.91 14.36
CA SER A 148 -14.63 -3.23 12.95
C SER A 148 -13.33 -3.59 12.22
N GLU A 149 -13.42 -4.33 11.11
CA GLU A 149 -12.26 -4.67 10.29
C GLU A 149 -11.45 -3.41 9.88
N SER A 150 -12.16 -2.37 9.43
CA SER A 150 -11.54 -1.09 9.06
C SER A 150 -10.82 -0.39 10.23
N ALA A 151 -11.36 -0.47 11.46
CA ALA A 151 -10.69 0.09 12.63
C ALA A 151 -9.45 -0.74 13.01
N ARG A 152 -9.52 -2.07 12.88
CA ARG A 152 -8.39 -2.97 13.07
C ARG A 152 -7.25 -2.68 12.10
N ASP A 153 -7.57 -2.47 10.82
CA ASP A 153 -6.58 -2.13 9.81
C ASP A 153 -5.88 -0.80 10.11
N LYS A 154 -6.61 0.21 10.57
CA LYS A 154 -6.01 1.47 11.03
C LYS A 154 -5.05 1.26 12.21
N MET A 155 -5.43 0.44 13.19
CA MET A 155 -4.56 0.14 14.34
C MET A 155 -3.29 -0.60 13.91
N LEU A 156 -3.39 -1.52 12.95
CA LEU A 156 -2.24 -2.23 12.39
C LEU A 156 -1.30 -1.31 11.63
N ALA A 157 -1.85 -0.44 10.76
CA ALA A 157 -1.06 0.52 10.00
C ALA A 157 -0.33 1.49 10.95
N GLY A 158 -1.05 2.15 11.87
CA GLY A 158 -0.46 3.07 12.85
C GLY A 158 0.53 2.38 13.78
N GLY A 159 0.26 1.11 14.17
CA GLY A 159 1.19 0.29 14.95
C GLY A 159 2.48 -0.02 14.20
N PHE A 160 2.42 -0.26 12.89
CA PHE A 160 3.62 -0.45 12.08
C PHE A 160 4.44 0.83 11.95
N GLU A 161 3.81 1.97 11.72
CA GLU A 161 4.47 3.27 11.71
C GLU A 161 5.10 3.57 13.09
N ALA A 162 4.37 3.31 14.17
CA ALA A 162 4.90 3.49 15.52
C ALA A 162 6.12 2.61 15.80
N LEU A 163 6.14 1.38 15.27
CA LEU A 163 7.29 0.49 15.36
C LEU A 163 8.50 1.06 14.62
N VAL A 164 8.31 1.60 13.42
CA VAL A 164 9.36 2.32 12.67
C VAL A 164 9.92 3.48 13.50
N GLY A 165 9.04 4.28 14.10
CA GLY A 165 9.43 5.39 14.98
C GLY A 165 10.21 4.93 16.21
N ALA A 166 9.80 3.83 16.83
CA ALA A 166 10.47 3.26 17.99
C ALA A 166 11.88 2.75 17.65
N VAL A 167 12.03 2.01 16.53
CA VAL A 167 13.33 1.54 16.03
C VAL A 167 14.26 2.72 15.78
N ALA A 168 13.74 3.78 15.16
CA ALA A 168 14.55 4.97 14.88
C ALA A 168 15.03 5.68 16.15
N LEU A 169 14.24 5.71 17.22
CA LEU A 169 14.65 6.31 18.50
C LEU A 169 15.63 5.43 19.26
N ASP A 170 15.47 4.12 19.21
CA ASP A 170 16.29 3.15 19.95
C ASP A 170 17.63 2.86 19.26
N GLN A 171 17.61 2.66 17.94
CA GLN A 171 18.76 2.15 17.17
C GLN A 171 19.23 3.11 16.07
N GLY A 172 18.56 4.24 15.92
CA GLY A 172 18.88 5.25 14.92
C GLY A 172 18.11 5.05 13.61
N ARG A 173 18.17 6.12 12.80
CA ARG A 173 17.43 6.21 11.53
C ARG A 173 17.79 5.09 10.57
N GLU A 174 19.08 4.79 10.44
CA GLU A 174 19.58 3.76 9.52
C GLU A 174 19.00 2.37 9.83
N ALA A 175 18.88 2.02 11.10
CA ALA A 175 18.25 0.76 11.50
C ALA A 175 16.76 0.70 11.13
N ALA A 176 16.03 1.81 11.28
CA ALA A 176 14.64 1.90 10.86
C ALA A 176 14.48 1.79 9.34
N GLU A 177 15.38 2.40 8.57
CA GLU A 177 15.42 2.30 7.12
C GLU A 177 15.72 0.86 6.67
N GLN A 178 16.68 0.19 7.28
CA GLN A 178 16.99 -1.22 7.02
C GLN A 178 15.80 -2.15 7.35
N PHE A 179 15.10 -1.90 8.44
CA PHE A 179 13.90 -2.63 8.82
C PHE A 179 12.82 -2.54 7.73
N VAL A 180 12.56 -1.34 7.21
CA VAL A 180 11.55 -1.10 6.16
C VAL A 180 12.02 -1.61 4.79
N ALA A 181 13.33 -1.53 4.50
CA ALA A 181 13.89 -1.88 3.19
C ALA A 181 13.55 -3.32 2.77
N GLY A 182 13.50 -4.27 3.71
CA GLY A 182 13.16 -5.67 3.42
C GLY A 182 11.74 -5.83 2.85
N PHE A 183 10.78 -5.08 3.36
CA PHE A 183 9.40 -5.07 2.85
C PHE A 183 9.32 -4.34 1.52
N LEU A 184 9.93 -3.16 1.44
CA LEU A 184 9.89 -2.32 0.26
C LEU A 184 10.50 -3.02 -0.95
N GLN A 185 11.70 -3.59 -0.85
CA GLN A 185 12.39 -4.26 -1.95
C GLN A 185 11.60 -5.41 -2.55
N ARG A 186 10.86 -6.13 -1.72
CA ARG A 186 10.03 -7.25 -2.17
C ARG A 186 8.77 -6.80 -2.90
N ASP A 187 8.12 -5.75 -2.40
CA ASP A 187 6.76 -5.38 -2.81
C ASP A 187 6.71 -4.18 -3.75
N LEU A 188 7.83 -3.47 -3.93
CA LEU A 188 7.89 -2.19 -4.64
C LEU A 188 7.35 -2.28 -6.07
N ASP A 189 7.82 -3.26 -6.84
CA ASP A 189 7.44 -3.39 -8.25
C ASP A 189 5.94 -3.70 -8.42
N GLU A 190 5.37 -4.54 -7.55
CA GLU A 190 3.95 -4.85 -7.53
C GLU A 190 3.11 -3.61 -7.19
N ILE A 191 3.53 -2.85 -6.17
CA ILE A 191 2.82 -1.63 -5.75
C ILE A 191 2.84 -0.57 -6.86
N LEU A 192 3.98 -0.36 -7.50
CA LEU A 192 4.11 0.61 -8.58
C LEU A 192 3.31 0.19 -9.81
N ALA A 193 3.35 -1.08 -10.19
CA ALA A 193 2.54 -1.59 -11.32
C ALA A 193 1.03 -1.44 -11.06
N ALA A 194 0.57 -1.71 -9.83
CA ALA A 194 -0.81 -1.52 -9.44
C ALA A 194 -1.22 -0.03 -9.49
N GLU A 195 -0.36 0.89 -9.02
CA GLU A 195 -0.62 2.34 -9.10
C GLU A 195 -0.72 2.82 -10.53
N GLU A 196 0.17 2.38 -11.41
CA GLU A 196 0.14 2.73 -12.84
C GLU A 196 -1.15 2.24 -13.50
N GLY A 197 -1.64 1.06 -13.15
CA GLY A 197 -2.91 0.50 -13.65
C GLY A 197 -4.14 1.24 -13.16
N THR A 198 -4.09 1.87 -11.98
CA THR A 198 -5.26 2.52 -11.35
C THR A 198 -5.40 4.00 -11.69
N ASN A 199 -4.35 4.67 -12.19
CA ASN A 199 -4.37 6.11 -12.47
C ASN A 199 -3.86 6.51 -13.87
N PRO A 200 -4.43 5.97 -14.96
CA PRO A 200 -4.05 6.34 -16.33
C PRO A 200 -4.15 7.85 -16.60
N LYS A 201 -5.16 8.53 -16.01
CA LYS A 201 -5.35 9.97 -16.18
C LYS A 201 -4.19 10.80 -15.65
N GLY A 202 -3.69 10.49 -14.45
CA GLY A 202 -2.53 11.15 -13.87
C GLY A 202 -1.28 10.92 -14.71
N ARG A 203 -1.05 9.67 -15.14
CA ARG A 203 0.08 9.32 -16.00
C ARG A 203 0.02 10.02 -17.36
N LEU A 204 -1.16 10.09 -18.00
CA LEU A 204 -1.32 10.80 -19.26
C LEU A 204 -1.01 12.29 -19.11
N GLN A 205 -1.41 12.91 -17.99
CA GLN A 205 -1.11 14.32 -17.73
C GLN A 205 0.39 14.59 -17.69
N GLU A 206 1.18 13.70 -17.06
CA GLU A 206 2.63 13.83 -16.99
C GLU A 206 3.30 13.62 -18.34
N VAL A 207 2.96 12.52 -19.02
CA VAL A 207 3.48 12.22 -20.35
C VAL A 207 3.16 13.37 -21.32
N ALA A 208 1.96 13.92 -21.26
CA ALA A 208 1.56 15.05 -22.07
C ALA A 208 2.34 16.32 -21.74
N GLN A 209 2.55 16.58 -20.44
CA GLN A 209 3.34 17.73 -19.97
C GLN A 209 4.80 17.62 -20.42
N GLU A 210 5.42 16.44 -20.30
CA GLU A 210 6.78 16.17 -20.76
C GLU A 210 6.94 16.34 -22.27
N LEU A 211 6.02 15.75 -23.04
CA LEU A 211 6.10 15.75 -24.50
C LEU A 211 5.74 17.10 -25.13
N THR A 212 4.82 17.84 -24.52
CA THR A 212 4.17 18.98 -25.20
C THR A 212 4.09 20.26 -24.38
N GLY A 213 4.33 20.21 -23.08
CA GLY A 213 4.12 21.31 -22.16
C GLY A 213 2.64 21.67 -21.92
N VAL A 214 1.69 20.86 -22.44
CA VAL A 214 0.24 21.13 -22.36
C VAL A 214 -0.48 19.97 -21.70
N ALA A 215 -1.42 20.28 -20.81
CA ALA A 215 -2.27 19.27 -20.19
C ALA A 215 -3.31 18.71 -21.17
N PRO A 216 -3.67 17.42 -21.08
CA PRO A 216 -4.72 16.82 -21.88
C PRO A 216 -6.11 17.38 -21.48
N ALA A 217 -6.98 17.60 -22.46
CA ALA A 217 -8.35 18.04 -22.23
C ALA A 217 -9.33 16.87 -22.39
N TYR A 218 -10.35 16.82 -21.51
CA TYR A 218 -11.36 15.76 -21.50
C TYR A 218 -12.73 16.36 -21.81
N VAL A 219 -13.41 15.79 -22.80
CA VAL A 219 -14.75 16.21 -23.23
C VAL A 219 -15.71 15.02 -23.15
N THR A 220 -16.85 15.22 -22.47
CA THR A 220 -17.93 14.21 -22.49
C THR A 220 -18.63 14.31 -23.85
N VAL A 221 -18.50 13.25 -24.66
CA VAL A 221 -19.10 13.19 -26.03
C VAL A 221 -20.50 12.59 -26.01
N ALA A 222 -20.79 11.67 -25.07
CA ALA A 222 -22.13 11.10 -24.92
C ALA A 222 -22.45 10.82 -23.44
N THR A 223 -23.75 10.86 -23.12
CA THR A 223 -24.29 10.36 -21.85
C THR A 223 -25.60 9.65 -22.17
N GLU A 224 -25.64 8.35 -21.90
CA GLU A 224 -26.76 7.48 -22.24
C GLU A 224 -27.29 6.76 -21.01
N GLY A 225 -28.54 6.28 -21.10
CA GLY A 225 -29.20 5.52 -20.04
C GLY A 225 -29.97 6.36 -19.01
N PRO A 226 -30.80 5.71 -18.19
CA PRO A 226 -31.58 6.36 -17.14
C PRO A 226 -30.69 6.81 -15.98
N ASP A 227 -31.19 7.72 -15.14
CA ASP A 227 -30.41 8.34 -14.04
C ASP A 227 -29.68 7.37 -13.11
N HIS A 228 -30.26 6.20 -12.89
CA HIS A 228 -29.71 5.14 -12.03
C HIS A 228 -28.72 4.18 -12.75
N ALA A 229 -28.58 4.31 -14.08
CA ALA A 229 -27.72 3.47 -14.90
C ALA A 229 -27.12 4.28 -16.07
N ARG A 230 -26.61 5.48 -15.77
CA ARG A 230 -25.96 6.33 -16.78
C ARG A 230 -24.65 5.71 -17.25
N HIS A 231 -24.43 5.81 -18.54
CA HIS A 231 -23.18 5.48 -19.20
C HIS A 231 -22.58 6.74 -19.83
N PHE A 232 -21.31 6.97 -19.62
CA PHE A 232 -20.61 8.16 -20.09
C PHE A 232 -19.57 7.75 -21.12
N THR A 233 -19.49 8.48 -22.21
CA THR A 233 -18.41 8.39 -23.19
C THR A 233 -17.62 9.69 -23.14
N VAL A 234 -16.30 9.59 -22.94
CA VAL A 234 -15.39 10.73 -22.83
C VAL A 234 -14.28 10.59 -23.85
N ALA A 235 -14.02 11.65 -24.60
CA ALA A 235 -12.84 11.78 -25.45
C ALA A 235 -11.74 12.56 -24.71
N VAL A 236 -10.47 12.20 -24.93
CA VAL A 236 -9.31 12.95 -24.47
C VAL A 236 -8.53 13.48 -25.66
N THR A 237 -8.18 14.76 -25.59
CA THR A 237 -7.44 15.46 -26.64
C THR A 237 -6.15 16.06 -26.08
N LEU A 238 -5.12 16.11 -26.93
CA LEU A 238 -3.85 16.80 -26.63
C LEU A 238 -3.52 17.72 -27.81
N ARG A 239 -3.39 19.03 -27.57
CA ARG A 239 -3.19 20.05 -28.61
C ARG A 239 -4.26 20.02 -29.72
N GLY A 240 -5.49 19.63 -29.37
CA GLY A 240 -6.61 19.55 -30.32
C GLY A 240 -6.69 18.23 -31.11
N GLU A 241 -5.72 17.33 -30.95
CA GLU A 241 -5.75 15.97 -31.52
C GLU A 241 -6.42 15.02 -30.51
N GLU A 242 -7.41 14.24 -30.97
CA GLU A 242 -8.01 13.18 -30.16
C GLU A 242 -7.06 11.99 -30.06
N LEU A 243 -6.74 11.60 -28.83
CA LEU A 243 -5.80 10.51 -28.54
C LEU A 243 -6.50 9.25 -28.04
N GLY A 244 -7.74 9.35 -27.56
CA GLY A 244 -8.47 8.20 -27.06
C GLY A 244 -9.88 8.55 -26.61
N VAL A 245 -10.73 7.52 -26.58
CA VAL A 245 -12.13 7.58 -26.15
C VAL A 245 -12.36 6.49 -25.12
N GLY A 246 -13.04 6.80 -24.05
CA GLY A 246 -13.31 5.84 -22.98
C GLY A 246 -14.74 5.88 -22.50
N GLU A 247 -15.23 4.75 -22.07
CA GLU A 247 -16.58 4.57 -21.57
C GLU A 247 -16.57 4.14 -20.10
N GLY A 248 -17.64 4.48 -19.36
CA GLY A 248 -17.77 4.06 -17.96
C GLY A 248 -19.11 4.47 -17.34
N ARG A 249 -19.40 3.87 -16.21
CA ARG A 249 -20.62 4.15 -15.41
C ARG A 249 -20.54 5.48 -14.66
N SER A 250 -19.39 6.11 -14.67
CA SER A 250 -19.16 7.45 -14.13
C SER A 250 -18.25 8.23 -15.07
N LYS A 251 -18.32 9.57 -15.02
CA LYS A 251 -17.39 10.42 -15.77
C LYS A 251 -15.93 10.13 -15.43
N ARG A 252 -15.64 9.81 -14.14
CA ARG A 252 -14.31 9.46 -13.68
C ARG A 252 -13.80 8.17 -14.34
N GLU A 253 -14.61 7.13 -14.37
CA GLU A 253 -14.29 5.86 -15.01
C GLU A 253 -14.05 6.03 -16.51
N ALA A 254 -14.95 6.74 -17.22
CA ALA A 254 -14.79 7.03 -18.63
C ALA A 254 -13.52 7.85 -18.94
N GLN A 255 -13.16 8.81 -18.09
CA GLN A 255 -11.91 9.57 -18.22
C GLN A 255 -10.67 8.70 -18.02
N GLN A 256 -10.69 7.74 -17.09
CA GLN A 256 -9.59 6.80 -16.89
C GLN A 256 -9.42 5.88 -18.12
N ALA A 257 -10.53 5.36 -18.65
CA ALA A 257 -10.51 4.52 -19.85
C ALA A 257 -9.97 5.29 -21.07
N ALA A 258 -10.44 6.53 -21.29
CA ALA A 258 -9.93 7.39 -22.37
C ALA A 258 -8.42 7.66 -22.23
N ALA A 259 -7.95 7.91 -21.01
CA ALA A 259 -6.54 8.14 -20.73
C ALA A 259 -5.69 6.89 -20.99
N GLN A 260 -6.20 5.71 -20.65
CA GLN A 260 -5.53 4.45 -20.92
C GLN A 260 -5.30 4.24 -22.42
N GLU A 261 -6.31 4.50 -23.24
CA GLU A 261 -6.20 4.42 -24.69
C GLU A 261 -5.19 5.44 -25.24
N ALA A 262 -5.27 6.69 -24.77
CA ALA A 262 -4.33 7.74 -25.17
C ALA A 262 -2.87 7.41 -24.84
N LEU A 263 -2.61 6.80 -23.68
CA LEU A 263 -1.28 6.33 -23.31
C LEU A 263 -0.76 5.25 -24.25
N ALA A 264 -1.60 4.31 -24.67
CA ALA A 264 -1.23 3.29 -25.65
C ALA A 264 -0.89 3.91 -27.02
N VAL A 265 -1.67 4.90 -27.46
CA VAL A 265 -1.40 5.65 -28.70
C VAL A 265 -0.07 6.40 -28.62
N LEU A 266 0.20 7.10 -27.51
CA LEU A 266 1.46 7.82 -27.31
C LEU A 266 2.66 6.88 -27.20
N ALA A 267 2.51 5.73 -26.58
CA ALA A 267 3.58 4.71 -26.49
C ALA A 267 3.92 4.15 -27.88
N ALA A 268 2.91 3.86 -28.72
CA ALA A 268 3.11 3.36 -30.07
C ALA A 268 3.78 4.39 -31.01
N ARG A 269 3.66 5.69 -30.69
CA ARG A 269 4.30 6.78 -31.46
C ARG A 269 5.74 7.09 -31.04
N ARG A 270 6.22 6.57 -29.91
CA ARG A 270 7.64 6.69 -29.53
C ARG A 270 8.45 5.76 -30.44
N PRO A 271 9.40 6.29 -31.27
CA PRO A 271 10.29 5.42 -32.01
C PRO A 271 11.16 4.63 -31.04
N GLU A 272 11.25 3.32 -31.22
CA GLU A 272 12.25 2.48 -30.57
C GLU A 272 13.65 3.04 -30.92
N GLY A 273 14.29 3.78 -30.02
CA GLY A 273 15.64 4.25 -30.28
C GLY A 273 16.09 5.58 -29.67
N SER A 274 15.85 5.81 -28.37
CA SER A 274 16.70 6.79 -27.64
C SER A 274 17.47 6.10 -26.52
N GLY A 275 18.15 5.01 -26.86
CA GLY A 275 19.28 4.53 -26.06
C GLY A 275 20.37 5.60 -26.11
N VAL A 276 20.63 6.20 -24.96
CA VAL A 276 21.78 7.09 -24.74
C VAL A 276 23.05 6.35 -25.18
N ARG A 277 23.57 6.71 -26.34
CA ARG A 277 24.96 6.33 -26.71
C ARG A 277 25.84 7.05 -25.71
N GLY A 278 26.38 6.30 -24.76
CA GLY A 278 27.51 6.76 -23.96
C GLY A 278 28.64 7.19 -24.89
N GLN A 279 28.94 8.49 -24.91
CA GLN A 279 30.19 8.98 -25.42
C GLN A 279 31.26 8.54 -24.43
N GLY A 280 32.07 7.58 -24.84
CA GLY A 280 33.30 7.21 -24.16
C GLY A 280 34.25 8.41 -24.08
N PRO A 281 35.09 8.49 -23.06
CA PRO A 281 36.11 9.56 -22.97
C PRO A 281 37.10 9.43 -24.10
N GLY A 282 37.23 10.52 -24.88
CA GLY A 282 38.25 10.64 -25.89
C GLY A 282 39.64 10.60 -25.24
N GLU A 283 40.47 9.68 -25.72
CA GLU A 283 41.88 9.67 -25.48
C GLU A 283 42.47 10.98 -26.02
N SER A 284 43.05 11.78 -25.14
CA SER A 284 43.94 12.88 -25.53
C SER A 284 45.34 12.33 -25.64
N ASP A 285 45.82 12.16 -26.88
CA ASP A 285 47.20 11.92 -27.20
C ASP A 285 48.11 13.07 -26.74
N ALA A 286 49.19 12.69 -26.10
CA ALA A 286 50.27 13.55 -25.72
C ALA A 286 51.16 13.86 -26.93
N SER A 287 51.58 15.10 -27.06
CA SER A 287 52.87 15.51 -27.64
C SER A 287 53.33 16.78 -26.95
#